data_ed771f7a96acd1717e8098df89bf5792
#
_entry.id   ed771f7a96acd1717e8098df89bf5792
#
_cell.length_a   1.000
_cell.length_b   1.000
_cell.length_c   1.000
_cell.angle_alpha   90.00
_cell.angle_beta   90.00
_cell.angle_gamma   90.00
#
_symmetry.space_group_name_H-M   'P 1'
#
loop_
_entity.id
_entity.type
_entity.pdbx_description
1 polymer ?
#
loop_
_entity_poly.entity_id
_entity_poly.type
_entity_poly.pdbx_seq_one_letter_code
_entity_poly.pdbx_strand_id
1 'polypeptide(L)'
;MYMRILLSCSELGLGHVSRIIPLGKRLAAHGHEMFFFSGGKAHEMLQKEFTNVYKCTPISWYENAHGIITSASLVNLFFPLPLFNMDKNRLEIKNSNAWETIHRYYDLRENIHDIAPDLLVADGDINALRLAQRWKIPSVYIANMIRPSYGFSAFLSPGERVVERYVKKCSKIIIPDNPPPYTISEYSIGNLDRLGLNAKVEYVGGFVDTTPVKGSQDHIFAPISGPPGTRGKLIKTLIPVLEKLKTKCVISLGTPGKKVSTKIGNCELHTWLSDEERQEAMRNAKFVIFSGGHATCFETIKYSKPSICIPTQPEQLGNAAKLQDLKCSITAKNKSQLQKAVVKLEKEQESYNRNMSALNEFSSKFKGLDRAVDIIETSLD
;
A
#
# COMPACT_ATOMS: atom_id res chain seq x y z
N MET A 1 -20.70 -20.91 -6.55
CA MET A 1 -21.94 -20.07 -6.57
C MET A 1 -21.65 -18.80 -7.37
N TYR A 2 -22.53 -18.36 -8.29
CA TYR A 2 -22.38 -17.08 -8.99
C TYR A 2 -22.81 -15.93 -8.07
N MET A 3 -22.05 -14.86 -8.02
CA MET A 3 -22.33 -13.66 -7.21
C MET A 3 -22.06 -12.38 -8.00
N ARG A 4 -22.82 -11.35 -7.68
CA ARG A 4 -22.54 -9.95 -8.06
C ARG A 4 -21.73 -9.32 -6.93
N ILE A 5 -20.44 -9.11 -7.16
CA ILE A 5 -19.50 -8.63 -6.15
C ILE A 5 -19.10 -7.20 -6.43
N LEU A 6 -19.35 -6.32 -5.47
CA LEU A 6 -18.91 -4.94 -5.49
C LEU A 6 -17.61 -4.77 -4.73
N LEU A 7 -16.53 -4.43 -5.42
CA LEU A 7 -15.23 -4.09 -4.85
C LEU A 7 -15.07 -2.57 -4.76
N SER A 8 -14.93 -2.05 -3.56
CA SER A 8 -14.61 -0.63 -3.34
C SER A 8 -13.21 -0.48 -2.77
N CYS A 9 -12.36 0.35 -3.36
CA CYS A 9 -11.03 0.60 -2.84
C CYS A 9 -10.74 2.09 -2.64
N SER A 10 -9.97 2.36 -1.59
CA SER A 10 -9.43 3.69 -1.33
C SER A 10 -8.40 4.08 -2.38
N GLU A 11 -8.38 5.34 -2.76
CA GLU A 11 -7.37 5.95 -3.63
C GLU A 11 -6.18 6.54 -2.87
N LEU A 12 -6.15 6.41 -1.54
CA LEU A 12 -5.06 6.87 -0.68
C LEU A 12 -3.78 6.03 -0.91
N GLY A 13 -3.13 6.30 -2.03
CA GLY A 13 -1.99 5.54 -2.53
C GLY A 13 -2.39 4.40 -3.45
N LEU A 14 -1.47 4.03 -4.35
CA LEU A 14 -1.74 2.97 -5.34
C LEU A 14 -1.69 1.55 -4.77
N GLY A 15 -1.34 1.38 -3.50
CA GLY A 15 -1.26 0.07 -2.83
C GLY A 15 -2.61 -0.66 -2.77
N HIS A 16 -3.71 0.06 -2.58
CA HIS A 16 -5.06 -0.51 -2.56
C HIS A 16 -5.44 -1.06 -3.93
N VAL A 17 -5.37 -0.24 -4.97
CA VAL A 17 -5.75 -0.66 -6.33
C VAL A 17 -4.84 -1.77 -6.86
N SER A 18 -3.53 -1.75 -6.55
CA SER A 18 -2.59 -2.79 -6.99
C SER A 18 -2.90 -4.18 -6.44
N ARG A 19 -3.57 -4.28 -5.29
CA ARG A 19 -4.02 -5.57 -4.74
C ARG A 19 -5.46 -5.92 -5.13
N ILE A 20 -6.30 -4.93 -5.40
CA ILE A 20 -7.69 -5.17 -5.84
C ILE A 20 -7.78 -5.66 -7.29
N ILE A 21 -6.90 -5.19 -8.17
CA ILE A 21 -6.87 -5.66 -9.57
C ILE A 21 -6.66 -7.18 -9.67
N PRO A 22 -5.61 -7.78 -9.08
CA PRO A 22 -5.43 -9.23 -9.15
C PRO A 22 -6.56 -10.01 -8.43
N LEU A 23 -7.09 -9.48 -7.33
CA LEU A 23 -8.22 -10.07 -6.63
C LEU A 23 -9.49 -10.09 -7.52
N GLY A 24 -9.81 -8.96 -8.13
CA GLY A 24 -10.96 -8.85 -9.04
C GLY A 24 -10.84 -9.75 -10.27
N LYS A 25 -9.63 -9.86 -10.85
CA LYS A 25 -9.37 -10.79 -11.96
C LYS A 25 -9.59 -12.24 -11.56
N ARG A 26 -9.16 -12.61 -10.36
CA ARG A 26 -9.33 -13.98 -9.86
C ARG A 26 -10.80 -14.31 -9.60
N LEU A 27 -11.53 -13.41 -8.95
CA LEU A 27 -12.97 -13.56 -8.73
C LEU A 27 -13.76 -13.62 -10.04
N ALA A 28 -13.43 -12.78 -11.02
CA ALA A 28 -14.02 -12.84 -12.36
C ALA A 28 -13.73 -14.17 -13.07
N ALA A 29 -12.51 -14.71 -12.94
CA ALA A 29 -12.14 -16.02 -13.48
C ALA A 29 -12.88 -17.19 -12.83
N HIS A 30 -13.37 -17.03 -11.58
CA HIS A 30 -14.26 -17.97 -10.91
C HIS A 30 -15.74 -17.81 -11.32
N GLY A 31 -16.04 -16.88 -12.25
CA GLY A 31 -17.37 -16.71 -12.84
C GLY A 31 -18.26 -15.69 -12.11
N HIS A 32 -17.70 -14.86 -11.22
CA HIS A 32 -18.46 -13.79 -10.56
C HIS A 32 -18.58 -12.55 -11.45
N GLU A 33 -19.68 -11.82 -11.33
CA GLU A 33 -19.86 -10.52 -11.95
C GLU A 33 -19.27 -9.42 -11.05
N MET A 34 -18.28 -8.68 -11.60
CA MET A 34 -17.49 -7.75 -10.84
C MET A 34 -17.88 -6.31 -11.11
N PHE A 35 -18.04 -5.54 -10.04
CA PHE A 35 -18.29 -4.10 -10.06
C PHE A 35 -17.23 -3.40 -9.18
N PHE A 36 -16.78 -2.21 -9.60
CA PHE A 36 -15.72 -1.51 -8.89
C PHE A 36 -16.09 -0.07 -8.59
N PHE A 37 -15.79 0.38 -7.36
CA PHE A 37 -15.85 1.78 -6.97
C PHE A 37 -14.46 2.28 -6.56
N SER A 38 -14.03 3.38 -7.16
CA SER A 38 -12.84 4.11 -6.72
C SER A 38 -12.81 5.54 -7.25
N GLY A 39 -11.86 6.35 -6.79
CA GLY A 39 -11.63 7.71 -7.24
C GLY A 39 -10.23 7.90 -7.83
N GLY A 40 -9.99 9.09 -8.41
CA GLY A 40 -8.68 9.52 -8.87
C GLY A 40 -7.94 8.52 -9.76
N LYS A 41 -6.65 8.36 -9.53
CA LYS A 41 -5.78 7.44 -10.30
C LYS A 41 -6.15 5.97 -10.15
N ALA A 42 -6.69 5.56 -9.01
CA ALA A 42 -7.13 4.19 -8.81
C ALA A 42 -8.29 3.84 -9.75
N HIS A 43 -9.25 4.76 -9.93
CA HIS A 43 -10.33 4.61 -10.91
C HIS A 43 -9.77 4.45 -12.34
N GLU A 44 -8.82 5.29 -12.76
CA GLU A 44 -8.19 5.20 -14.09
C GLU A 44 -7.46 3.86 -14.33
N MET A 45 -6.86 3.31 -13.28
CA MET A 45 -6.20 1.99 -13.35
C MET A 45 -7.23 0.86 -13.48
N LEU A 46 -8.32 0.91 -12.70
CA LEU A 46 -9.38 -0.09 -12.77
C LEU A 46 -10.08 -0.10 -14.13
N GLN A 47 -10.32 1.08 -14.73
CA GLN A 47 -10.95 1.19 -16.07
C GLN A 47 -10.13 0.55 -17.19
N LYS A 48 -8.81 0.39 -17.03
CA LYS A 48 -7.96 -0.33 -18.01
C LYS A 48 -8.13 -1.84 -17.96
N GLU A 49 -8.62 -2.35 -16.83
CA GLU A 49 -8.68 -3.79 -16.54
C GLU A 49 -10.11 -4.35 -16.52
N PHE A 50 -11.11 -3.48 -16.26
CA PHE A 50 -12.51 -3.88 -16.05
C PHE A 50 -13.49 -2.92 -16.72
N THR A 51 -14.68 -3.42 -17.05
CA THR A 51 -15.74 -2.65 -17.71
C THR A 51 -16.68 -1.94 -16.72
N ASN A 52 -17.06 -2.62 -15.62
CA ASN A 52 -18.02 -2.09 -14.64
C ASN A 52 -17.31 -1.30 -13.55
N VAL A 53 -16.76 -0.14 -13.91
CA VAL A 53 -15.99 0.72 -12.99
C VAL A 53 -16.67 2.07 -12.82
N TYR A 54 -17.08 2.37 -11.60
CA TYR A 54 -17.80 3.57 -11.21
C TYR A 54 -16.89 4.56 -10.50
N LYS A 55 -17.01 5.82 -10.87
CA LYS A 55 -16.20 6.89 -10.30
C LYS A 55 -16.81 7.40 -9.00
N CYS A 56 -15.97 7.57 -7.99
CA CYS A 56 -16.35 8.21 -6.73
C CYS A 56 -15.48 9.42 -6.44
N THR A 57 -16.00 10.33 -5.62
CA THR A 57 -15.23 11.45 -5.08
C THR A 57 -13.99 10.92 -4.34
N PRO A 58 -12.78 11.33 -4.74
CA PRO A 58 -11.57 10.90 -4.08
C PRO A 58 -11.42 11.58 -2.72
N ILE A 59 -10.97 10.82 -1.72
CA ILE A 59 -10.54 11.34 -0.42
C ILE A 59 -9.02 11.44 -0.46
N SER A 60 -8.44 12.60 -0.19
CA SER A 60 -7.01 12.83 -0.31
C SER A 60 -6.44 13.61 0.87
N TRP A 61 -5.16 13.36 1.20
CA TRP A 61 -4.42 14.19 2.14
C TRP A 61 -4.14 15.58 1.54
N TYR A 62 -3.92 16.57 2.42
CA TYR A 62 -3.39 17.85 1.97
C TYR A 62 -1.90 17.71 1.66
N GLU A 63 -1.57 17.80 0.38
CA GLU A 63 -0.24 17.53 -0.15
C GLU A 63 0.23 18.67 -1.06
N ASN A 64 1.50 19.04 -0.96
CA ASN A 64 2.13 20.00 -1.86
C ASN A 64 3.38 19.38 -2.54
N ALA A 65 4.16 20.22 -3.22
CA ALA A 65 5.42 19.83 -3.87
C ALA A 65 6.44 19.14 -2.94
N HIS A 66 6.29 19.28 -1.63
CA HIS A 66 7.19 18.71 -0.62
C HIS A 66 6.62 17.47 0.08
N GLY A 67 5.41 17.06 -0.28
CA GLY A 67 4.70 15.89 0.26
C GLY A 67 3.51 16.26 1.13
N ILE A 68 3.06 15.30 1.95
CA ILE A 68 1.92 15.47 2.85
C ILE A 68 2.30 16.44 3.98
N ILE A 69 1.47 17.47 4.16
CA ILE A 69 1.60 18.43 5.27
C ILE A 69 0.62 18.01 6.37
N THR A 70 1.13 17.39 7.42
CA THR A 70 0.31 16.85 8.50
C THR A 70 -0.57 17.90 9.17
N SER A 71 -0.03 19.08 9.50
CA SER A 71 -0.80 20.17 10.11
C SER A 71 -1.92 20.68 9.22
N ALA A 72 -1.64 20.90 7.93
CA ALA A 72 -2.65 21.30 6.96
C ALA A 72 -3.68 20.19 6.73
N SER A 73 -3.27 18.92 6.71
CA SER A 73 -4.19 17.79 6.62
C SER A 73 -5.16 17.72 7.80
N LEU A 74 -4.70 18.02 9.02
CA LEU A 74 -5.56 18.07 10.21
C LEU A 74 -6.59 19.19 10.11
N VAL A 75 -6.20 20.36 9.63
CA VAL A 75 -7.15 21.49 9.38
C VAL A 75 -8.10 21.13 8.23
N ASN A 76 -7.57 20.52 7.17
CA ASN A 76 -8.38 20.12 6.01
C ASN A 76 -9.37 18.98 6.31
N LEU A 77 -9.29 18.33 7.47
CA LEU A 77 -10.35 17.39 7.89
C LEU A 77 -11.74 18.06 7.85
N PHE A 78 -11.83 19.32 8.27
CA PHE A 78 -13.10 20.01 8.40
C PHE A 78 -13.21 21.28 7.54
N PHE A 79 -12.10 21.87 7.11
CA PHE A 79 -12.06 23.12 6.39
C PHE A 79 -11.42 22.98 5.01
N PRO A 80 -11.98 23.58 3.96
CA PRO A 80 -11.31 23.65 2.66
C PRO A 80 -10.07 24.53 2.78
N LEU A 81 -9.01 24.17 2.03
CA LEU A 81 -7.75 24.90 2.03
C LEU A 81 -7.26 25.18 0.60
N PRO A 82 -6.58 26.32 0.36
CA PRO A 82 -5.95 26.59 -0.93
C PRO A 82 -4.80 25.59 -1.18
N LEU A 83 -4.79 24.97 -2.34
CA LEU A 83 -3.76 24.01 -2.76
C LEU A 83 -3.27 24.36 -4.16
N PHE A 84 -1.94 24.42 -4.34
CA PHE A 84 -1.37 24.59 -5.66
C PHE A 84 -1.38 23.25 -6.41
N ASN A 85 -2.21 23.17 -7.46
CA ASN A 85 -2.27 22.02 -8.33
C ASN A 85 -1.11 22.07 -9.33
N MET A 86 -0.13 21.17 -9.15
CA MET A 86 1.08 21.13 -9.97
C MET A 86 0.82 20.68 -11.42
N ASP A 87 -0.15 19.78 -11.63
CA ASP A 87 -0.47 19.27 -12.97
C ASP A 87 -1.14 20.37 -13.83
N LYS A 88 -1.93 21.23 -13.20
CA LYS A 88 -2.65 22.34 -13.85
C LYS A 88 -1.92 23.68 -13.70
N ASN A 89 -0.84 23.73 -12.95
CA ASN A 89 -0.05 24.93 -12.64
C ASN A 89 -0.90 26.12 -12.16
N ARG A 90 -1.88 25.85 -11.27
CA ARG A 90 -2.77 26.87 -10.70
C ARG A 90 -3.14 26.58 -9.26
N LEU A 91 -3.55 27.66 -8.56
CA LEU A 91 -4.13 27.55 -7.22
C LEU A 91 -5.58 27.06 -7.34
N GLU A 92 -5.91 26.02 -6.60
CA GLU A 92 -7.27 25.48 -6.48
C GLU A 92 -7.67 25.40 -4.99
N ILE A 93 -8.95 25.30 -4.71
CA ILE A 93 -9.43 25.02 -3.37
C ILE A 93 -9.59 23.51 -3.23
N LYS A 94 -8.80 22.90 -2.34
CA LYS A 94 -9.02 21.52 -1.92
C LYS A 94 -10.19 21.49 -0.93
N ASN A 95 -11.24 20.75 -1.24
CA ASN A 95 -12.36 20.54 -0.33
C ASN A 95 -11.89 19.88 0.98
N SER A 96 -12.68 20.03 2.05
CA SER A 96 -12.39 19.33 3.29
C SER A 96 -12.61 17.82 3.13
N ASN A 97 -11.87 17.03 3.91
CA ASN A 97 -12.05 15.57 3.90
C ASN A 97 -13.47 15.17 4.36
N ALA A 98 -14.09 15.94 5.25
CA ALA A 98 -15.48 15.74 5.64
C ALA A 98 -16.43 15.87 4.44
N TRP A 99 -16.23 16.92 3.61
CA TRP A 99 -16.99 17.12 2.38
C TRP A 99 -16.76 15.96 1.38
N GLU A 100 -15.49 15.62 1.12
CA GLU A 100 -15.11 14.51 0.23
C GLU A 100 -15.75 13.18 0.70
N THR A 101 -15.73 12.91 2.01
CA THR A 101 -16.34 11.72 2.62
C THR A 101 -17.86 11.67 2.42
N ILE A 102 -18.54 12.81 2.57
CA ILE A 102 -19.99 12.90 2.36
C ILE A 102 -20.33 12.66 0.90
N HIS A 103 -19.66 13.35 -0.02
CA HIS A 103 -19.90 13.20 -1.45
C HIS A 103 -19.58 11.78 -1.94
N ARG A 104 -18.46 11.20 -1.50
CA ARG A 104 -18.13 9.79 -1.81
C ARG A 104 -19.26 8.84 -1.38
N TYR A 105 -19.84 9.04 -0.20
CA TYR A 105 -20.95 8.21 0.25
C TYR A 105 -22.17 8.33 -0.67
N TYR A 106 -22.47 9.54 -1.18
CA TYR A 106 -23.59 9.73 -2.12
C TYR A 106 -23.29 9.12 -3.50
N ASP A 107 -22.07 9.29 -4.02
CA ASP A 107 -21.64 8.65 -5.28
C ASP A 107 -21.82 7.14 -5.23
N LEU A 108 -21.40 6.50 -4.12
CA LEU A 108 -21.60 5.08 -3.89
C LEU A 108 -23.09 4.71 -3.82
N ARG A 109 -23.89 5.55 -3.15
CA ARG A 109 -25.32 5.30 -2.94
C ARG A 109 -26.13 5.34 -4.23
N GLU A 110 -25.80 6.26 -5.14
CA GLU A 110 -26.52 6.42 -6.41
C GLU A 110 -26.46 5.15 -7.28
N ASN A 111 -25.35 4.43 -7.23
CA ASN A 111 -25.10 3.27 -8.09
C ASN A 111 -25.46 1.92 -7.42
N ILE A 112 -25.55 1.87 -6.08
CA ILE A 112 -25.72 0.60 -5.36
C ILE A 112 -27.03 -0.12 -5.69
N HIS A 113 -28.09 0.66 -5.96
CA HIS A 113 -29.40 0.11 -6.26
C HIS A 113 -29.43 -0.64 -7.60
N ASP A 114 -28.80 -0.08 -8.62
CA ASP A 114 -28.75 -0.67 -9.96
C ASP A 114 -27.80 -1.86 -10.02
N ILE A 115 -26.72 -1.80 -9.25
CA ILE A 115 -25.77 -2.91 -9.11
C ILE A 115 -26.41 -4.07 -8.33
N ALA A 116 -27.19 -3.80 -7.29
CA ALA A 116 -27.78 -4.81 -6.39
C ALA A 116 -26.79 -5.95 -6.05
N PRO A 117 -25.65 -5.65 -5.40
CA PRO A 117 -24.60 -6.65 -5.17
C PRO A 117 -25.02 -7.64 -4.07
N ASP A 118 -24.66 -8.90 -4.24
CA ASP A 118 -24.82 -9.94 -3.23
C ASP A 118 -23.82 -9.75 -2.09
N LEU A 119 -22.62 -9.24 -2.41
CA LEU A 119 -21.54 -9.03 -1.47
C LEU A 119 -20.78 -7.74 -1.80
N LEU A 120 -20.39 -7.01 -0.74
CA LEU A 120 -19.51 -5.85 -0.84
C LEU A 120 -18.16 -6.17 -0.22
N VAL A 121 -17.07 -5.97 -0.96
CA VAL A 121 -15.69 -6.06 -0.48
C VAL A 121 -15.09 -4.67 -0.45
N ALA A 122 -14.70 -4.19 0.73
CA ALA A 122 -14.11 -2.87 0.90
C ALA A 122 -12.63 -2.97 1.25
N ASP A 123 -11.76 -2.34 0.45
CA ASP A 123 -10.34 -2.22 0.73
C ASP A 123 -10.01 -0.79 1.17
N GLY A 124 -9.90 -0.60 2.48
CA GLY A 124 -9.64 0.70 3.09
C GLY A 124 -10.78 1.72 2.93
N ASP A 125 -11.95 1.34 2.39
CA ASP A 125 -13.08 2.23 2.14
C ASP A 125 -14.21 2.06 3.16
N ILE A 126 -14.21 2.93 4.17
CA ILE A 126 -15.22 2.92 5.24
C ILE A 126 -16.59 3.38 4.76
N ASN A 127 -16.66 4.24 3.74
CA ASN A 127 -17.94 4.70 3.19
C ASN A 127 -18.69 3.53 2.55
N ALA A 128 -17.98 2.64 1.86
CA ALA A 128 -18.55 1.43 1.30
C ALA A 128 -19.10 0.50 2.40
N LEU A 129 -18.37 0.31 3.52
CA LEU A 129 -18.87 -0.47 4.66
C LEU A 129 -20.11 0.17 5.30
N ARG A 130 -20.11 1.50 5.45
CA ARG A 130 -21.27 2.24 5.96
C ARG A 130 -22.49 2.03 5.08
N LEU A 131 -22.31 2.05 3.77
CA LEU A 131 -23.37 1.81 2.79
C LEU A 131 -23.88 0.38 2.88
N ALA A 132 -22.98 -0.61 2.86
CA ALA A 132 -23.32 -2.02 2.99
C ALA A 132 -24.20 -2.29 4.22
N GLN A 133 -23.82 -1.74 5.39
CA GLN A 133 -24.58 -1.90 6.62
C GLN A 133 -25.97 -1.25 6.56
N ARG A 134 -26.10 -0.09 5.91
CA ARG A 134 -27.39 0.57 5.74
C ARG A 134 -28.35 -0.22 4.82
N TRP A 135 -27.81 -0.84 3.81
CA TRP A 135 -28.56 -1.63 2.83
C TRP A 135 -28.62 -3.13 3.17
N LYS A 136 -28.04 -3.51 4.33
CA LYS A 136 -27.99 -4.91 4.80
C LYS A 136 -27.29 -5.85 3.81
N ILE A 137 -26.30 -5.34 3.08
CA ILE A 137 -25.46 -6.12 2.17
C ILE A 137 -24.36 -6.76 3.01
N PRO A 138 -24.14 -8.07 2.95
CA PRO A 138 -23.00 -8.73 3.55
C PRO A 138 -21.69 -8.06 3.10
N SER A 139 -20.71 -7.95 4.00
CA SER A 139 -19.49 -7.24 3.65
C SER A 139 -18.22 -7.87 4.22
N VAL A 140 -17.18 -7.87 3.41
CA VAL A 140 -15.81 -8.26 3.75
C VAL A 140 -14.93 -7.01 3.74
N TYR A 141 -14.07 -6.88 4.74
CA TYR A 141 -13.12 -5.77 4.82
C TYR A 141 -11.70 -6.26 4.60
N ILE A 142 -10.98 -5.62 3.70
CA ILE A 142 -9.56 -5.88 3.46
C ILE A 142 -8.77 -4.69 4.03
N ALA A 143 -7.83 -4.96 4.93
CA ALA A 143 -7.01 -3.91 5.52
C ALA A 143 -5.68 -4.43 6.05
N ASN A 144 -4.66 -3.60 5.91
CA ASN A 144 -3.38 -3.72 6.61
C ASN A 144 -3.19 -2.61 7.66
N MET A 145 -4.24 -1.80 7.89
CA MET A 145 -4.28 -0.77 8.92
C MET A 145 -5.68 -0.70 9.52
N ILE A 146 -5.82 -1.00 10.80
CA ILE A 146 -7.08 -0.91 11.56
C ILE A 146 -6.91 0.08 12.69
N ARG A 147 -5.83 -0.04 13.49
CA ARG A 147 -5.53 0.85 14.59
C ARG A 147 -4.03 1.08 14.75
N PRO A 148 -3.48 2.09 14.05
CA PRO A 148 -2.05 2.36 14.13
C PRO A 148 -1.64 2.69 15.57
N SER A 149 -0.55 2.06 16.01
CA SER A 149 -0.02 2.17 17.38
C SER A 149 1.44 2.62 17.44
N TYR A 150 2.05 2.94 16.30
CA TYR A 150 3.47 3.27 16.20
C TYR A 150 3.72 4.75 15.88
N GLY A 151 4.58 5.38 16.65
CA GLY A 151 5.00 6.76 16.44
C GLY A 151 3.83 7.74 16.48
N PHE A 152 3.89 8.79 15.65
CA PHE A 152 2.82 9.80 15.59
C PHE A 152 1.52 9.29 14.97
N SER A 153 1.52 8.13 14.33
CA SER A 153 0.29 7.53 13.80
C SER A 153 -0.74 7.24 14.91
N ALA A 154 -0.29 7.10 16.16
CA ALA A 154 -1.16 6.96 17.31
C ALA A 154 -2.13 8.17 17.50
N PHE A 155 -1.77 9.36 16.99
CA PHE A 155 -2.67 10.53 17.01
C PHE A 155 -3.89 10.38 16.11
N LEU A 156 -3.89 9.45 15.15
CA LEU A 156 -5.04 9.11 14.31
C LEU A 156 -6.11 8.28 15.04
N SER A 157 -5.76 7.77 16.25
CA SER A 157 -6.61 6.88 17.05
C SER A 157 -8.06 7.35 17.29
N PRO A 158 -8.40 8.63 17.44
CA PRO A 158 -9.80 9.05 17.56
C PRO A 158 -10.63 8.77 16.31
N GLY A 159 -10.05 9.00 15.11
CA GLY A 159 -10.69 8.67 13.84
C GLY A 159 -10.89 7.16 13.65
N GLU A 160 -9.91 6.38 14.09
CA GLU A 160 -9.91 4.92 13.99
C GLU A 160 -11.06 4.26 14.78
N ARG A 161 -11.52 4.89 15.87
CA ARG A 161 -12.71 4.41 16.62
C ARG A 161 -13.98 4.43 15.77
N VAL A 162 -14.10 5.37 14.85
CA VAL A 162 -15.20 5.43 13.90
C VAL A 162 -15.09 4.28 12.91
N VAL A 163 -13.89 4.04 12.40
CA VAL A 163 -13.57 2.92 11.50
C VAL A 163 -13.95 1.59 12.16
N GLU A 164 -13.49 1.34 13.38
CA GLU A 164 -13.77 0.11 14.15
C GLU A 164 -15.26 -0.20 14.25
N ARG A 165 -16.11 0.82 14.41
CA ARG A 165 -17.57 0.62 14.51
C ARG A 165 -18.15 -0.07 13.28
N TYR A 166 -17.62 0.26 12.09
CA TYR A 166 -18.06 -0.34 10.84
C TYR A 166 -17.37 -1.68 10.58
N VAL A 167 -16.09 -1.77 10.86
CA VAL A 167 -15.30 -3.00 10.68
C VAL A 167 -15.83 -4.14 11.55
N LYS A 168 -16.24 -3.86 12.79
CA LYS A 168 -16.85 -4.86 13.69
C LYS A 168 -18.11 -5.53 13.13
N LYS A 169 -18.80 -4.90 12.20
CA LYS A 169 -20.04 -5.41 11.61
C LYS A 169 -19.83 -6.20 10.32
N CYS A 170 -18.62 -6.22 9.77
CA CYS A 170 -18.30 -7.04 8.61
C CYS A 170 -18.42 -8.54 8.94
N SER A 171 -18.75 -9.35 7.94
CA SER A 171 -18.76 -10.81 8.05
C SER A 171 -17.35 -11.34 8.31
N LYS A 172 -16.39 -10.88 7.51
CA LYS A 172 -14.97 -11.25 7.60
C LYS A 172 -14.07 -10.03 7.43
N ILE A 173 -12.85 -10.13 7.98
CA ILE A 173 -11.78 -9.15 7.83
C ILE A 173 -10.55 -9.90 7.30
N ILE A 174 -10.11 -9.54 6.11
CA ILE A 174 -8.93 -10.11 5.46
C ILE A 174 -7.75 -9.20 5.72
N ILE A 175 -6.70 -9.73 6.32
CA ILE A 175 -5.41 -9.06 6.45
C ILE A 175 -4.46 -9.66 5.41
N PRO A 176 -4.11 -8.89 4.35
CA PRO A 176 -3.23 -9.35 3.28
C PRO A 176 -1.76 -9.35 3.74
N ASP A 177 -1.48 -10.06 4.82
CA ASP A 177 -0.19 -10.09 5.50
C ASP A 177 0.05 -11.47 6.12
N ASN A 178 1.30 -11.75 6.48
CA ASN A 178 1.65 -12.95 7.23
C ASN A 178 0.98 -12.94 8.62
N PRO A 179 0.63 -14.12 9.16
CA PRO A 179 0.21 -14.18 10.56
C PRO A 179 1.37 -13.86 11.51
N PRO A 180 1.07 -13.49 12.79
CA PRO A 180 2.10 -13.34 13.82
C PRO A 180 3.00 -14.58 13.94
N PRO A 181 4.29 -14.40 14.27
CA PRO A 181 4.96 -13.16 14.61
C PRO A 181 5.54 -12.40 13.41
N TYR A 182 5.28 -12.81 12.19
CA TYR A 182 5.88 -12.27 10.97
C TYR A 182 4.98 -11.26 10.22
N THR A 183 4.00 -10.71 10.90
CA THR A 183 3.08 -9.70 10.34
C THR A 183 3.81 -8.38 10.12
N ILE A 184 3.97 -7.95 8.87
CA ILE A 184 4.68 -6.71 8.53
C ILE A 184 3.91 -5.48 9.01
N SER A 185 2.59 -5.48 8.87
CA SER A 185 1.71 -4.40 9.30
C SER A 185 1.26 -4.47 10.78
N GLU A 186 1.94 -5.25 11.63
CA GLU A 186 1.57 -5.46 13.04
C GLU A 186 1.28 -4.16 13.80
N TYR A 187 2.16 -3.16 13.65
CA TYR A 187 2.00 -1.86 14.33
C TYR A 187 0.88 -0.98 13.75
N SER A 188 0.39 -1.32 12.56
CA SER A 188 -0.73 -0.62 11.90
C SER A 188 -2.07 -1.32 12.14
N ILE A 189 -2.08 -2.64 12.32
CA ILE A 189 -3.28 -3.43 12.64
C ILE A 189 -3.72 -3.17 14.09
N GLY A 190 -2.78 -3.11 15.03
CA GLY A 190 -3.03 -2.95 16.46
C GLY A 190 -3.46 -4.25 17.14
N ASN A 191 -3.93 -4.13 18.39
CA ASN A 191 -4.33 -5.29 19.20
C ASN A 191 -5.76 -5.73 18.89
N LEU A 192 -5.92 -6.78 18.13
CA LEU A 192 -7.21 -7.32 17.67
C LEU A 192 -8.04 -7.91 18.81
N ASP A 193 -7.41 -8.47 19.86
CA ASP A 193 -8.10 -8.97 21.06
C ASP A 193 -8.85 -7.84 21.75
N ARG A 194 -8.17 -6.73 21.99
CA ARG A 194 -8.77 -5.54 22.61
C ARG A 194 -9.89 -4.93 21.77
N LEU A 195 -9.86 -5.16 20.46
CA LEU A 195 -10.89 -4.70 19.53
C LEU A 195 -12.05 -5.69 19.42
N GLY A 196 -11.91 -6.93 19.93
CA GLY A 196 -12.91 -8.00 19.81
C GLY A 196 -13.10 -8.45 18.36
N LEU A 197 -12.03 -8.44 17.55
CA LEU A 197 -12.07 -8.76 16.12
C LEU A 197 -11.49 -10.13 15.76
N ASN A 198 -10.81 -10.81 16.69
CA ASN A 198 -10.07 -12.04 16.40
C ASN A 198 -10.90 -13.12 15.69
N ALA A 199 -12.15 -13.30 16.07
CA ALA A 199 -13.01 -14.32 15.46
C ALA A 199 -13.36 -14.03 13.98
N LYS A 200 -13.15 -12.80 13.50
CA LYS A 200 -13.48 -12.37 12.14
C LYS A 200 -12.28 -12.17 11.26
N VAL A 201 -11.08 -12.10 11.87
CA VAL A 201 -9.84 -11.77 11.18
C VAL A 201 -9.17 -13.01 10.64
N GLU A 202 -8.79 -12.94 9.37
CA GLU A 202 -8.00 -13.95 8.69
C GLU A 202 -6.74 -13.33 8.09
N TYR A 203 -5.56 -13.80 8.53
CA TYR A 203 -4.28 -13.49 7.91
C TYR A 203 -4.08 -14.45 6.74
N VAL A 204 -3.99 -13.91 5.55
CA VAL A 204 -3.94 -14.74 4.34
C VAL A 204 -2.55 -14.85 3.70
N GLY A 205 -1.59 -14.05 4.17
CA GLY A 205 -0.34 -13.80 3.46
C GLY A 205 -0.44 -12.61 2.49
N GLY A 206 0.68 -12.18 1.94
CA GLY A 206 0.69 -11.11 0.94
C GLY A 206 -0.05 -11.49 -0.35
N PHE A 207 -0.60 -10.50 -1.06
CA PHE A 207 -1.17 -10.72 -2.40
C PHE A 207 -0.10 -10.77 -3.50
N VAL A 208 1.16 -10.69 -3.12
CA VAL A 208 2.31 -10.94 -3.99
C VAL A 208 2.70 -12.40 -3.80
N ASP A 209 2.85 -13.14 -4.90
CA ASP A 209 3.40 -14.49 -4.83
C ASP A 209 4.84 -14.42 -4.31
N THR A 210 5.07 -15.01 -3.14
CA THR A 210 6.36 -15.01 -2.43
C THR A 210 7.17 -16.28 -2.68
N THR A 211 6.87 -17.06 -3.70
CA THR A 211 7.70 -18.19 -4.12
C THR A 211 9.15 -17.73 -4.30
N PRO A 212 10.14 -18.41 -3.66
CA PRO A 212 11.52 -17.97 -3.69
C PRO A 212 12.12 -17.91 -5.10
N VAL A 213 12.77 -16.80 -5.42
CA VAL A 213 13.44 -16.59 -6.71
C VAL A 213 14.85 -16.08 -6.48
N LYS A 214 15.85 -16.76 -7.06
CA LYS A 214 17.26 -16.34 -6.98
C LYS A 214 17.58 -15.24 -8.00
N GLY A 215 18.55 -14.39 -7.66
CA GLY A 215 19.11 -13.34 -8.53
C GLY A 215 20.59 -13.11 -8.30
N SER A 216 21.24 -12.27 -9.12
CA SER A 216 22.68 -12.08 -9.19
C SER A 216 23.30 -11.25 -8.06
N GLN A 217 22.59 -10.35 -7.43
CA GLN A 217 23.09 -9.41 -6.39
C GLN A 217 24.16 -8.43 -6.87
N ASP A 218 23.98 -7.82 -8.03
CA ASP A 218 25.00 -6.99 -8.71
C ASP A 218 24.81 -5.47 -8.49
N HIS A 219 23.66 -5.02 -8.01
CA HIS A 219 23.37 -3.58 -7.83
C HIS A 219 22.49 -3.30 -6.58
N ILE A 220 22.41 -2.03 -6.21
CA ILE A 220 21.44 -1.53 -5.23
C ILE A 220 20.21 -1.05 -6.01
N PHE A 221 19.02 -1.48 -5.63
CA PHE A 221 17.78 -1.03 -6.27
C PHE A 221 17.00 -0.06 -5.39
N ALA A 222 16.58 1.07 -5.94
CA ALA A 222 15.75 2.04 -5.24
C ALA A 222 14.45 2.33 -6.01
N PRO A 223 13.36 1.55 -5.78
CA PRO A 223 12.05 1.82 -6.33
C PRO A 223 11.40 2.96 -5.56
N ILE A 224 11.45 4.17 -6.11
CA ILE A 224 10.82 5.34 -5.52
C ILE A 224 9.34 5.34 -5.87
N SER A 225 8.49 5.41 -4.85
CA SER A 225 7.05 5.44 -4.98
C SER A 225 6.44 6.53 -4.07
N GLY A 226 5.15 6.74 -4.23
CA GLY A 226 4.40 7.73 -3.46
C GLY A 226 4.12 9.03 -4.25
N PRO A 227 3.52 10.02 -3.58
CA PRO A 227 3.17 11.31 -4.16
C PRO A 227 4.40 12.11 -4.68
N PRO A 228 4.23 13.03 -5.65
CA PRO A 228 5.34 13.74 -6.27
C PRO A 228 6.30 14.42 -5.29
N GLY A 229 5.77 15.11 -4.28
CA GLY A 229 6.59 15.79 -3.27
C GLY A 229 7.40 14.83 -2.40
N THR A 230 6.80 13.71 -2.02
CA THR A 230 7.48 12.63 -1.29
C THR A 230 8.62 12.03 -2.12
N ARG A 231 8.37 11.78 -3.40
CA ARG A 231 9.41 11.29 -4.34
C ARG A 231 10.58 12.25 -4.44
N GLY A 232 10.30 13.54 -4.61
CA GLY A 232 11.33 14.58 -4.67
C GLY A 232 12.22 14.62 -3.43
N LYS A 233 11.63 14.45 -2.24
CA LYS A 233 12.38 14.38 -0.97
C LYS A 233 13.27 13.14 -0.90
N LEU A 234 12.75 11.98 -1.32
CA LEU A 234 13.52 10.73 -1.38
C LEU A 234 14.71 10.85 -2.35
N ILE A 235 14.48 11.35 -3.55
CA ILE A 235 15.53 11.57 -4.57
C ILE A 235 16.65 12.45 -4.02
N LYS A 236 16.31 13.60 -3.41
CA LYS A 236 17.27 14.52 -2.79
C LYS A 236 18.06 13.89 -1.62
N THR A 237 17.51 12.88 -0.98
CA THR A 237 18.17 12.14 0.10
C THR A 237 19.08 11.03 -0.46
N LEU A 238 18.60 10.30 -1.47
CA LEU A 238 19.28 9.12 -2.01
C LEU A 238 20.48 9.44 -2.89
N ILE A 239 20.31 10.28 -3.92
CA ILE A 239 21.33 10.49 -4.96
C ILE A 239 22.67 10.91 -4.36
N PRO A 240 22.78 11.93 -3.48
CA PRO A 240 24.07 12.38 -2.95
C PRO A 240 24.80 11.35 -2.09
N VAL A 241 24.12 10.27 -1.69
CA VAL A 241 24.75 9.16 -0.95
C VAL A 241 25.15 8.06 -1.92
N LEU A 242 24.24 7.67 -2.80
CA LEU A 242 24.41 6.50 -3.68
C LEU A 242 25.42 6.77 -4.80
N GLU A 243 25.49 7.98 -5.34
CA GLU A 243 26.45 8.37 -6.40
C GLU A 243 27.91 8.16 -6.01
N LYS A 244 28.21 8.15 -4.69
CA LYS A 244 29.56 8.00 -4.12
C LYS A 244 29.95 6.55 -3.84
N LEU A 245 29.00 5.63 -3.95
CA LEU A 245 29.26 4.21 -3.72
C LEU A 245 30.03 3.60 -4.90
N LYS A 246 30.76 2.51 -4.64
CA LYS A 246 31.38 1.72 -5.72
C LYS A 246 30.38 0.82 -6.41
N THR A 247 29.34 0.40 -5.69
CA THR A 247 28.28 -0.48 -6.20
C THR A 247 27.34 0.28 -7.13
N LYS A 248 27.00 -0.30 -8.29
CA LYS A 248 25.99 0.24 -9.21
C LYS A 248 24.65 0.43 -8.49
N CYS A 249 23.95 1.51 -8.78
CA CYS A 249 22.63 1.79 -8.24
C CYS A 249 21.63 1.96 -9.40
N VAL A 250 20.50 1.29 -9.32
CA VAL A 250 19.36 1.46 -10.23
C VAL A 250 18.25 2.14 -9.46
N ILE A 251 17.78 3.30 -9.95
CA ILE A 251 16.76 4.12 -9.30
C ILE A 251 15.57 4.28 -10.23
N SER A 252 14.41 3.77 -9.85
CA SER A 252 13.15 4.04 -10.53
C SER A 252 12.46 5.23 -9.85
N LEU A 253 12.24 6.30 -10.60
CA LEU A 253 11.66 7.56 -10.08
C LEU A 253 10.13 7.48 -9.90
N GLY A 254 9.50 6.41 -10.38
CA GLY A 254 8.05 6.19 -10.26
C GLY A 254 7.21 7.25 -10.97
N THR A 255 7.74 7.89 -12.01
CA THR A 255 7.04 8.94 -12.77
C THR A 255 6.53 8.33 -14.08
N PRO A 256 5.23 8.07 -14.23
CA PRO A 256 4.65 7.56 -15.47
C PRO A 256 4.84 8.56 -16.61
N GLY A 257 4.95 8.07 -17.83
CA GLY A 257 5.09 8.89 -19.03
C GLY A 257 6.23 8.41 -19.94
N LYS A 258 6.90 9.36 -20.62
CA LYS A 258 8.02 9.01 -21.52
C LYS A 258 9.15 8.38 -20.72
N LYS A 259 9.57 7.19 -21.14
CA LYS A 259 10.69 6.48 -20.55
C LYS A 259 12.00 7.22 -20.87
N VAL A 260 12.60 7.77 -19.85
CA VAL A 260 13.91 8.47 -19.93
C VAL A 260 14.84 7.85 -18.92
N SER A 261 16.08 7.59 -19.35
CA SER A 261 17.14 7.11 -18.48
C SER A 261 18.28 8.14 -18.45
N THR A 262 18.81 8.38 -17.26
CA THR A 262 19.92 9.31 -17.03
C THR A 262 20.91 8.67 -16.06
N LYS A 263 22.19 9.01 -16.17
CA LYS A 263 23.23 8.51 -15.27
C LYS A 263 23.84 9.64 -14.46
N ILE A 264 23.96 9.44 -13.15
CA ILE A 264 24.64 10.36 -12.21
C ILE A 264 25.57 9.51 -11.36
N GLY A 265 26.89 9.67 -11.55
CA GLY A 265 27.87 8.80 -10.89
C GLY A 265 27.60 7.31 -11.16
N ASN A 266 27.43 6.53 -10.12
CA ASN A 266 27.07 5.10 -10.19
C ASN A 266 25.56 4.83 -10.30
N CYS A 267 24.72 5.88 -10.31
CA CYS A 267 23.29 5.75 -10.31
C CYS A 267 22.75 5.82 -11.75
N GLU A 268 22.02 4.79 -12.17
CA GLU A 268 21.14 4.80 -13.34
C GLU A 268 19.74 5.18 -12.89
N LEU A 269 19.24 6.32 -13.35
CA LEU A 269 17.93 6.84 -13.01
C LEU A 269 16.98 6.59 -14.19
N HIS A 270 15.86 5.93 -13.92
CA HIS A 270 14.79 5.69 -14.88
C HIS A 270 13.53 6.41 -14.43
N THR A 271 12.91 7.20 -15.30
CA THR A 271 11.61 7.84 -14.97
C THR A 271 10.57 6.79 -14.65
N TRP A 272 10.57 5.69 -15.42
CA TRP A 272 9.68 4.55 -15.27
C TRP A 272 10.36 3.26 -15.70
N LEU A 273 10.07 2.17 -15.00
CA LEU A 273 10.40 0.80 -15.38
C LEU A 273 9.10 0.04 -15.65
N SER A 274 9.08 -0.83 -16.66
CA SER A 274 7.97 -1.80 -16.83
C SER A 274 7.92 -2.74 -15.62
N ASP A 275 6.84 -3.49 -15.50
CA ASP A 275 6.72 -4.46 -14.40
C ASP A 275 7.82 -5.53 -14.48
N GLU A 276 8.16 -5.99 -15.68
CA GLU A 276 9.23 -6.97 -15.92
C GLU A 276 10.59 -6.38 -15.54
N GLU A 277 10.92 -5.18 -16.01
CA GLU A 277 12.17 -4.49 -15.70
C GLU A 277 12.30 -4.22 -14.20
N ARG A 278 11.20 -3.84 -13.55
CA ARG A 278 11.15 -3.59 -12.12
C ARG A 278 11.35 -4.87 -11.32
N GLN A 279 10.73 -5.97 -11.72
CA GLN A 279 10.91 -7.28 -11.11
C GLN A 279 12.33 -7.79 -11.31
N GLU A 280 12.92 -7.61 -12.48
CA GLU A 280 14.30 -7.97 -12.75
C GLU A 280 15.28 -7.15 -11.91
N ALA A 281 15.12 -5.84 -11.83
CA ALA A 281 15.93 -4.97 -10.98
C ALA A 281 15.80 -5.36 -9.49
N MET A 282 14.60 -5.70 -9.02
CA MET A 282 14.39 -6.19 -7.66
C MET A 282 15.06 -7.55 -7.43
N ARG A 283 14.88 -8.49 -8.35
CA ARG A 283 15.46 -9.86 -8.28
C ARG A 283 16.99 -9.82 -8.22
N ASN A 284 17.61 -8.96 -9.01
CA ASN A 284 19.08 -8.90 -9.11
C ASN A 284 19.71 -7.88 -8.14
N ALA A 285 18.92 -7.24 -7.29
CA ALA A 285 19.44 -6.32 -6.28
C ALA A 285 20.25 -7.04 -5.21
N LYS A 286 21.30 -6.42 -4.73
CA LYS A 286 22.06 -6.76 -3.53
C LYS A 286 21.23 -6.47 -2.27
N PHE A 287 20.62 -5.30 -2.24
CA PHE A 287 19.60 -4.87 -1.30
C PHE A 287 18.75 -3.75 -1.90
N VAL A 288 17.64 -3.44 -1.25
CA VAL A 288 16.64 -2.48 -1.75
C VAL A 288 16.53 -1.29 -0.81
N ILE A 289 16.40 -0.07 -1.38
CA ILE A 289 16.14 1.15 -0.60
C ILE A 289 14.79 1.70 -1.00
N PHE A 290 13.83 1.76 -0.08
CA PHE A 290 12.47 2.19 -0.37
C PHE A 290 11.78 2.86 0.83
N SER A 291 10.53 3.30 0.66
CA SER A 291 9.82 4.03 1.71
C SER A 291 9.16 3.16 2.79
N GLY A 292 9.14 1.84 2.65
CA GLY A 292 8.43 0.95 3.58
C GLY A 292 6.96 0.72 3.22
N GLY A 293 6.56 0.97 1.97
CA GLY A 293 5.21 0.64 1.49
C GLY A 293 4.93 -0.86 1.53
N HIS A 294 3.76 -1.27 2.00
CA HIS A 294 3.41 -2.68 2.28
C HIS A 294 3.61 -3.62 1.08
N ALA A 295 3.14 -3.25 -0.11
CA ALA A 295 3.33 -4.06 -1.32
C ALA A 295 4.82 -4.28 -1.63
N THR A 296 5.65 -3.23 -1.54
CA THR A 296 7.09 -3.35 -1.77
C THR A 296 7.80 -4.16 -0.67
N CYS A 297 7.28 -4.17 0.58
CA CYS A 297 7.78 -5.10 1.60
C CYS A 297 7.63 -6.54 1.13
N PHE A 298 6.47 -6.93 0.59
CA PHE A 298 6.26 -8.29 0.07
C PHE A 298 7.08 -8.59 -1.19
N GLU A 299 7.37 -7.60 -2.03
CA GLU A 299 8.32 -7.77 -3.13
C GLU A 299 9.75 -8.03 -2.63
N THR A 300 10.21 -7.30 -1.59
CA THR A 300 11.52 -7.58 -0.98
C THR A 300 11.56 -8.96 -0.34
N ILE A 301 10.47 -9.40 0.27
CA ILE A 301 10.34 -10.76 0.82
C ILE A 301 10.42 -11.81 -0.30
N LYS A 302 9.65 -11.65 -1.39
CA LYS A 302 9.66 -12.55 -2.55
C LYS A 302 11.07 -12.84 -3.07
N TYR A 303 11.89 -11.81 -3.19
CA TYR A 303 13.24 -11.93 -3.71
C TYR A 303 14.31 -12.06 -2.62
N SER A 304 13.90 -12.24 -1.37
CA SER A 304 14.80 -12.35 -0.20
C SER A 304 15.83 -11.21 -0.12
N LYS A 305 15.37 -9.97 -0.37
CA LYS A 305 16.28 -8.81 -0.41
C LYS A 305 16.24 -8.03 0.90
N PRO A 306 17.37 -7.96 1.63
CA PRO A 306 17.47 -7.03 2.75
C PRO A 306 17.20 -5.60 2.28
N SER A 307 16.81 -4.73 3.21
CA SER A 307 16.42 -3.39 2.79
C SER A 307 16.86 -2.28 3.73
N ILE A 308 16.83 -1.06 3.19
CA ILE A 308 16.89 0.18 3.97
C ILE A 308 15.58 0.91 3.74
N CYS A 309 14.82 1.15 4.81
CA CYS A 309 13.56 1.86 4.74
C CYS A 309 13.73 3.34 5.09
N ILE A 310 13.16 4.22 4.24
CA ILE A 310 13.10 5.68 4.47
C ILE A 310 11.62 6.07 4.53
N PRO A 311 10.93 5.83 5.66
CA PRO A 311 9.50 6.03 5.76
C PRO A 311 9.12 7.52 5.64
N THR A 312 8.07 7.79 4.89
CA THR A 312 7.55 9.13 4.61
C THR A 312 6.08 9.30 5.00
N GLN A 313 5.42 8.20 5.35
CA GLN A 313 4.00 8.16 5.75
C GLN A 313 3.82 7.32 7.03
N PRO A 314 2.72 7.54 7.78
CA PRO A 314 2.48 6.83 9.05
C PRO A 314 2.53 5.30 8.96
N GLU A 315 1.85 4.71 7.97
CA GLU A 315 1.85 3.27 7.73
C GLU A 315 3.26 2.72 7.51
N GLN A 316 4.05 3.44 6.71
CA GLN A 316 5.42 3.04 6.35
C GLN A 316 6.35 3.01 7.58
N LEU A 317 6.09 3.85 8.60
CA LEU A 317 6.83 3.82 9.86
C LEU A 317 6.66 2.48 10.59
N GLY A 318 5.43 1.98 10.67
CA GLY A 318 5.12 0.69 11.30
C GLY A 318 5.77 -0.47 10.56
N ASN A 319 5.62 -0.52 9.23
CA ASN A 319 6.21 -1.56 8.39
C ASN A 319 7.74 -1.59 8.48
N ALA A 320 8.38 -0.40 8.42
CA ALA A 320 9.84 -0.28 8.56
C ALA A 320 10.34 -0.73 9.93
N ALA A 321 9.61 -0.37 11.00
CA ALA A 321 9.93 -0.80 12.36
C ALA A 321 9.85 -2.33 12.48
N LYS A 322 8.79 -2.93 11.96
CA LYS A 322 8.62 -4.39 12.01
C LYS A 322 9.70 -5.13 11.23
N LEU A 323 10.03 -4.69 10.00
CA LEU A 323 11.14 -5.28 9.23
C LEU A 323 12.48 -5.12 9.95
N GLN A 324 12.68 -4.02 10.69
CA GLN A 324 13.88 -3.81 11.50
C GLN A 324 13.92 -4.74 12.72
N ASP A 325 12.81 -4.97 13.41
CA ASP A 325 12.71 -5.91 14.53
C ASP A 325 12.99 -7.35 14.07
N LEU A 326 12.54 -7.70 12.86
CA LEU A 326 12.85 -8.97 12.22
C LEU A 326 14.30 -9.04 11.69
N LYS A 327 15.10 -7.98 11.86
CA LYS A 327 16.47 -7.85 11.34
C LYS A 327 16.55 -8.08 9.82
N CYS A 328 15.50 -7.68 9.10
CA CYS A 328 15.41 -7.75 7.64
C CYS A 328 15.67 -6.39 6.98
N SER A 329 15.62 -5.30 7.75
CA SER A 329 15.78 -3.94 7.27
C SER A 329 16.51 -3.04 8.28
N ILE A 330 16.99 -1.89 7.79
CA ILE A 330 17.50 -0.78 8.60
C ILE A 330 16.66 0.46 8.28
N THR A 331 16.21 1.19 9.28
CA THR A 331 15.47 2.43 9.08
C THR A 331 16.40 3.64 9.05
N ALA A 332 16.26 4.51 8.06
CA ALA A 332 17.00 5.76 7.93
C ALA A 332 16.04 6.93 7.71
N LYS A 333 16.30 8.09 8.35
CA LYS A 333 15.43 9.29 8.27
C LYS A 333 16.08 10.45 7.50
N ASN A 334 17.40 10.39 7.30
CA ASN A 334 18.19 11.45 6.66
C ASN A 334 19.45 10.89 6.00
N LYS A 335 20.18 11.73 5.26
CA LYS A 335 21.40 11.36 4.54
C LYS A 335 22.47 10.69 5.42
N SER A 336 22.73 11.22 6.61
CA SER A 336 23.74 10.67 7.53
C SER A 336 23.37 9.28 8.00
N GLN A 337 22.10 9.07 8.36
CA GLN A 337 21.61 7.75 8.76
C GLN A 337 21.61 6.77 7.58
N LEU A 338 21.28 7.24 6.36
CA LEU A 338 21.34 6.42 5.15
C LEU A 338 22.78 5.94 4.88
N GLN A 339 23.78 6.84 4.97
CA GLN A 339 25.19 6.45 4.81
C GLN A 339 25.60 5.36 5.80
N LYS A 340 25.26 5.55 7.09
CA LYS A 340 25.55 4.55 8.13
C LYS A 340 24.83 3.23 7.87
N ALA A 341 23.57 3.29 7.43
CA ALA A 341 22.75 2.11 7.12
C ALA A 341 23.34 1.32 5.94
N VAL A 342 23.79 1.98 4.87
CA VAL A 342 24.45 1.32 3.73
C VAL A 342 25.71 0.58 4.20
N VAL A 343 26.60 1.27 4.91
CA VAL A 343 27.86 0.66 5.42
C VAL A 343 27.54 -0.53 6.34
N LYS A 344 26.58 -0.39 7.24
CA LYS A 344 26.19 -1.46 8.15
C LYS A 344 25.61 -2.66 7.38
N LEU A 345 24.70 -2.40 6.44
CA LEU A 345 24.05 -3.47 5.66
C LEU A 345 25.08 -4.21 4.81
N GLU A 346 26.03 -3.51 4.17
CA GLU A 346 27.09 -4.15 3.40
C GLU A 346 28.01 -5.02 4.28
N LYS A 347 28.34 -4.55 5.48
CA LYS A 347 29.18 -5.30 6.44
C LYS A 347 28.48 -6.55 6.99
N GLU A 348 27.18 -6.46 7.25
CA GLU A 348 26.39 -7.51 7.91
C GLU A 348 25.46 -8.26 6.93
N GLN A 349 25.70 -8.12 5.61
CA GLN A 349 24.80 -8.56 4.56
C GLN A 349 24.35 -10.03 4.69
N GLU A 350 25.24 -10.92 5.02
CA GLU A 350 24.92 -12.36 5.18
C GLU A 350 23.88 -12.59 6.28
N SER A 351 23.97 -11.84 7.39
CA SER A 351 23.01 -11.94 8.49
C SER A 351 21.63 -11.48 8.05
N TYR A 352 21.56 -10.33 7.36
CA TYR A 352 20.30 -9.80 6.81
C TYR A 352 19.71 -10.72 5.74
N ASN A 353 20.54 -11.29 4.88
CA ASN A 353 20.12 -12.27 3.86
C ASN A 353 19.50 -13.51 4.50
N ARG A 354 20.10 -14.06 5.56
CA ARG A 354 19.55 -15.21 6.29
C ARG A 354 18.18 -14.91 6.87
N ASN A 355 18.03 -13.74 7.52
CA ASN A 355 16.75 -13.34 8.11
C ASN A 355 15.67 -13.14 7.03
N MET A 356 16.02 -12.49 5.91
CA MET A 356 15.10 -12.33 4.79
C MET A 356 14.71 -13.67 4.14
N SER A 357 15.65 -14.60 4.03
CA SER A 357 15.35 -15.94 3.50
C SER A 357 14.41 -16.71 4.43
N ALA A 358 14.60 -16.63 5.74
CA ALA A 358 13.69 -17.25 6.71
C ALA A 358 12.28 -16.62 6.65
N LEU A 359 12.21 -15.29 6.52
CA LEU A 359 10.93 -14.58 6.34
C LEU A 359 10.25 -14.97 5.02
N ASN A 360 11.00 -15.09 3.94
CA ASN A 360 10.48 -15.55 2.64
C ASN A 360 9.99 -17.00 2.71
N GLU A 361 10.74 -17.91 3.31
CA GLU A 361 10.33 -19.29 3.50
C GLU A 361 9.02 -19.39 4.30
N PHE A 362 8.86 -18.57 5.35
CA PHE A 362 7.61 -18.50 6.08
C PHE A 362 6.48 -17.96 5.19
N SER A 363 6.70 -16.85 4.49
CA SER A 363 5.70 -16.18 3.67
C SER A 363 5.24 -17.03 2.48
N SER A 364 6.13 -17.84 1.91
CA SER A 364 5.83 -18.70 0.75
C SER A 364 4.82 -19.83 1.04
N LYS A 365 4.55 -20.09 2.32
CA LYS A 365 3.52 -21.06 2.76
C LYS A 365 2.09 -20.53 2.54
N PHE A 366 1.94 -19.24 2.31
CA PHE A 366 0.64 -18.56 2.17
C PHE A 366 0.38 -18.17 0.71
N LYS A 367 -0.75 -18.59 0.19
CA LYS A 367 -1.30 -18.16 -1.11
C LYS A 367 -2.34 -17.07 -0.88
N GLY A 368 -1.88 -15.88 -0.51
CA GLY A 368 -2.73 -14.82 0.02
C GLY A 368 -3.92 -14.47 -0.87
N LEU A 369 -3.69 -14.38 -2.18
CA LEU A 369 -4.73 -14.07 -3.13
C LEU A 369 -5.79 -15.18 -3.24
N ASP A 370 -5.36 -16.45 -3.35
CA ASP A 370 -6.27 -17.59 -3.45
C ASP A 370 -7.09 -17.73 -2.16
N ARG A 371 -6.42 -17.62 -0.99
CA ARG A 371 -7.12 -17.68 0.30
C ARG A 371 -8.13 -16.54 0.47
N ALA A 372 -7.81 -15.34 -0.01
CA ALA A 372 -8.75 -14.21 0.04
C ALA A 372 -9.99 -14.48 -0.82
N VAL A 373 -9.83 -15.09 -2.00
CA VAL A 373 -10.94 -15.51 -2.85
C VAL A 373 -11.82 -16.53 -2.12
N ASP A 374 -11.24 -17.58 -1.54
CA ASP A 374 -11.99 -18.61 -0.76
C ASP A 374 -12.81 -17.97 0.37
N ILE A 375 -12.22 -17.02 1.12
CA ILE A 375 -12.92 -16.33 2.21
C ILE A 375 -14.08 -15.49 1.68
N ILE A 376 -13.89 -14.81 0.55
CA ILE A 376 -14.93 -13.99 -0.08
C ILE A 376 -16.08 -14.88 -0.56
N GLU A 377 -15.77 -15.99 -1.22
CA GLU A 377 -16.79 -16.93 -1.75
C GLU A 377 -17.60 -17.63 -0.66
N THR A 378 -16.99 -17.89 0.50
CA THR A 378 -17.64 -18.54 1.65
C THR A 378 -18.20 -17.55 2.68
N SER A 379 -18.14 -16.23 2.42
CA SER A 379 -18.60 -15.22 3.39
C SER A 379 -20.11 -15.04 3.47
N LEU A 380 -20.87 -15.66 2.57
CA LEU A 380 -22.34 -15.67 2.56
C LEU A 380 -22.95 -16.93 3.22
N ASP A 381 -22.14 -17.95 3.46
CA ASP A 381 -22.52 -19.15 4.18
C ASP A 381 -22.51 -18.88 5.71
#